data_485428b54805815a82184455c2e1aa29
#
_entry.id   485428b54805815a82184455c2e1aa29
#
_cell.length_a   1.000
_cell.length_b   1.000
_cell.length_c   1.000
_cell.angle_alpha   90.00
_cell.angle_beta   90.00
_cell.angle_gamma   90.00
#
_symmetry.space_group_name_H-M   'P 1'
#
loop_
_entity.id
_entity.type
_entity.pdbx_description
1 polymer ?
#
loop_
_entity_poly.entity_id
_entity_poly.type
_entity_poly.pdbx_seq_one_letter_code
_entity_poly.pdbx_strand_id
1 'polypeptide(L)'
;ATLYATTDLATIVQREQDYHPKKYMYLTDKRQNLHFEQIFRVAKKAGLVGPETELGHIGFGTMNGKDGKPFKTRAGGVMRLETLIADVTDYVTSKIKENQTVSDDELPQTAKCIAMAALKYGDLSNMPTKDYVFDLDRFSSFEGNTGPYILYTIVRIKSILAKYGKPVSPAQLLSACSAEQKQLMLVLSRMADALWSAY
;
A
#
# COMPACT_ATOMS: atom_id res chain seq x y z
N ALA A 1 18.70 11.53 31.36
CA ALA A 1 18.34 11.39 29.95
C ALA A 1 16.87 10.95 29.88
N THR A 2 16.09 11.58 29.01
CA THR A 2 14.69 11.21 28.76
C THR A 2 14.65 9.89 27.99
N LEU A 3 13.91 8.91 28.48
CA LEU A 3 13.73 7.62 27.81
C LEU A 3 12.60 7.71 26.78
N TYR A 4 12.62 6.87 25.77
CA TYR A 4 11.52 6.77 24.79
C TYR A 4 10.16 6.57 25.45
N ALA A 5 10.09 5.75 26.49
CA ALA A 5 8.86 5.54 27.25
C ALA A 5 8.29 6.85 27.85
N THR A 6 9.16 7.73 28.34
CA THR A 6 8.75 9.03 28.90
C THR A 6 8.18 9.95 27.82
N THR A 7 8.82 9.99 26.65
CA THR A 7 8.35 10.82 25.53
C THR A 7 7.04 10.30 24.94
N ASP A 8 6.86 8.99 24.85
CA ASP A 8 5.62 8.39 24.36
C ASP A 8 4.45 8.62 25.33
N LEU A 9 4.67 8.50 26.63
CA LEU A 9 3.66 8.84 27.64
C LEU A 9 3.34 10.34 27.63
N ALA A 10 4.34 11.21 27.50
CA ALA A 10 4.13 12.65 27.37
C ALA A 10 3.30 12.99 26.11
N THR A 11 3.54 12.27 25.01
CA THR A 11 2.75 12.42 23.78
C THR A 11 1.28 12.04 23.99
N ILE A 12 1.00 10.98 24.75
CA ILE A 12 -0.37 10.60 25.11
C ILE A 12 -1.03 11.71 25.92
N VAL A 13 -0.35 12.22 26.95
CA VAL A 13 -0.86 13.32 27.80
C VAL A 13 -1.17 14.56 26.96
N GLN A 14 -0.25 14.95 26.07
CA GLN A 14 -0.45 16.11 25.19
C GLN A 14 -1.64 15.93 24.27
N ARG A 15 -1.76 14.77 23.64
CA ARG A 15 -2.89 14.47 22.73
C ARG A 15 -4.22 14.39 23.46
N GLU A 16 -4.23 13.89 24.69
CA GLU A 16 -5.44 13.88 25.51
C GLU A 16 -5.91 15.30 25.82
N GLN A 17 -4.98 16.24 26.10
CA GLN A 17 -5.29 17.64 26.31
C GLN A 17 -5.78 18.36 25.04
N ASP A 18 -5.16 18.06 23.91
CA ASP A 18 -5.43 18.77 22.65
C ASP A 18 -6.68 18.26 21.93
N TYR A 19 -6.96 16.94 21.98
CA TYR A 19 -7.93 16.30 21.09
C TYR A 19 -8.98 15.44 21.80
N HIS A 20 -8.75 14.99 23.04
CA HIS A 20 -9.61 14.03 23.76
C HIS A 20 -10.02 12.82 22.89
N PRO A 21 -9.07 12.09 22.29
CA PRO A 21 -9.39 11.06 21.31
C PRO A 21 -10.00 9.82 21.96
N LYS A 22 -11.01 9.23 21.31
CA LYS A 22 -11.58 7.95 21.74
C LYS A 22 -10.65 6.77 21.41
N LYS A 23 -9.76 6.95 20.44
CA LYS A 23 -8.87 5.89 19.97
C LYS A 23 -7.53 6.42 19.54
N TYR A 24 -6.47 5.78 20.01
CA TYR A 24 -5.09 5.99 19.58
C TYR A 24 -4.64 4.80 18.75
N MET A 25 -4.07 5.06 17.58
CA MET A 25 -3.49 4.04 16.71
C MET A 25 -2.03 4.36 16.46
N TYR A 26 -1.14 3.52 16.96
CA TYR A 26 0.31 3.63 16.75
C TYR A 26 0.73 2.66 15.64
N LEU A 27 1.23 3.20 14.54
CA LEU A 27 1.75 2.44 13.41
C LEU A 27 3.26 2.51 13.45
N THR A 28 3.90 1.44 13.87
CA THR A 28 5.36 1.36 13.94
C THR A 28 5.85 -0.04 13.55
N ASP A 29 7.17 -0.22 13.52
CA ASP A 29 7.76 -1.54 13.30
C ASP A 29 7.27 -2.55 14.36
N LYS A 30 6.93 -3.76 13.93
CA LYS A 30 6.43 -4.85 14.81
C LYS A 30 7.35 -5.16 15.98
N ARG A 31 8.66 -4.88 15.87
CA ARG A 31 9.64 -5.06 16.96
C ARG A 31 9.35 -4.17 18.16
N GLN A 32 8.54 -3.11 18.00
CA GLN A 32 8.14 -2.22 19.08
C GLN A 32 6.86 -2.67 19.80
N ASN A 33 6.28 -3.82 19.46
CA ASN A 33 5.02 -4.28 20.04
C ASN A 33 5.06 -4.35 21.56
N LEU A 34 6.09 -4.95 22.16
CA LEU A 34 6.23 -5.03 23.63
C LEU A 34 6.35 -3.65 24.28
N HIS A 35 7.07 -2.71 23.64
CA HIS A 35 7.20 -1.35 24.12
C HIS A 35 5.83 -0.67 24.22
N PHE A 36 5.02 -0.71 23.16
CA PHE A 36 3.70 -0.09 23.15
C PHE A 36 2.72 -0.80 24.09
N GLU A 37 2.79 -2.11 24.22
CA GLU A 37 2.00 -2.84 25.21
C GLU A 37 2.28 -2.32 26.64
N GLN A 38 3.55 -2.10 26.98
CA GLN A 38 3.95 -1.55 28.28
C GLN A 38 3.48 -0.10 28.44
N ILE A 39 3.66 0.74 27.41
CA ILE A 39 3.21 2.14 27.41
C ILE A 39 1.69 2.22 27.65
N PHE A 40 0.91 1.42 26.96
CA PHE A 40 -0.55 1.41 27.08
C PHE A 40 -1.01 0.96 28.47
N ARG A 41 -0.36 -0.05 29.04
CA ARG A 41 -0.64 -0.49 30.41
C ARG A 41 -0.33 0.63 31.43
N VAL A 42 0.78 1.34 31.27
CA VAL A 42 1.14 2.46 32.15
C VAL A 42 0.16 3.60 31.97
N ALA A 43 -0.18 3.99 30.73
CA ALA A 43 -1.12 5.06 30.45
C ALA A 43 -2.49 4.83 31.11
N LYS A 44 -3.03 3.63 30.99
CA LYS A 44 -4.30 3.24 31.65
C LYS A 44 -4.17 3.20 33.16
N LYS A 45 -3.11 2.57 33.71
CA LYS A 45 -2.91 2.42 35.15
C LYS A 45 -2.67 3.76 35.85
N ALA A 46 -2.01 4.70 35.17
CA ALA A 46 -1.74 6.05 35.68
C ALA A 46 -2.91 7.04 35.44
N GLY A 47 -4.00 6.60 34.81
CA GLY A 47 -5.14 7.47 34.50
C GLY A 47 -4.84 8.57 33.49
N LEU A 48 -3.85 8.38 32.62
CA LEU A 48 -3.49 9.34 31.57
C LEU A 48 -4.51 9.39 30.42
N VAL A 49 -5.34 8.38 30.31
CA VAL A 49 -6.43 8.26 29.32
C VAL A 49 -7.69 7.77 30.02
N GLY A 50 -8.85 8.06 29.45
CA GLY A 50 -10.13 7.57 29.95
C GLY A 50 -10.25 6.02 29.92
N PRO A 51 -11.12 5.43 30.75
CA PRO A 51 -11.31 3.98 30.78
C PRO A 51 -11.77 3.41 29.41
N GLU A 52 -12.61 4.17 28.71
CA GLU A 52 -13.17 3.79 27.39
C GLU A 52 -12.23 4.11 26.22
N THR A 53 -11.09 4.78 26.47
CA THR A 53 -10.16 5.11 25.40
C THR A 53 -9.43 3.86 24.90
N GLU A 54 -9.53 3.59 23.61
CA GLU A 54 -8.83 2.48 22.95
C GLU A 54 -7.39 2.88 22.65
N LEU A 55 -6.46 2.01 23.03
CA LEU A 55 -5.03 2.14 22.68
C LEU A 55 -4.62 0.93 21.85
N GLY A 56 -4.22 1.16 20.61
CA GLY A 56 -3.86 0.09 19.67
C GLY A 56 -2.49 0.32 19.02
N HIS A 57 -1.76 -0.77 18.83
CA HIS A 57 -0.51 -0.79 18.07
C HIS A 57 -0.69 -1.70 16.86
N ILE A 58 -0.36 -1.17 15.68
CA ILE A 58 -0.28 -1.92 14.45
C ILE A 58 1.19 -2.00 14.05
N GLY A 59 1.76 -3.17 14.26
CA GLY A 59 3.16 -3.42 13.91
C GLY A 59 3.29 -3.84 12.45
N PHE A 60 4.10 -3.14 11.67
CA PHE A 60 4.41 -3.52 10.30
C PHE A 60 5.77 -4.21 10.18
N GLY A 61 5.90 -5.02 9.13
CA GLY A 61 7.15 -5.70 8.77
C GLY A 61 8.13 -4.78 8.05
N THR A 62 9.31 -5.29 7.82
CA THR A 62 10.39 -4.54 7.17
C THR A 62 10.37 -4.78 5.65
N MET A 63 10.51 -3.71 4.88
CA MET A 63 10.84 -3.78 3.47
C MET A 63 12.34 -4.06 3.34
N ASN A 64 12.70 -5.19 2.75
CA ASN A 64 14.08 -5.63 2.59
C ASN A 64 14.54 -5.51 1.13
N GLY A 65 15.83 -5.36 0.91
CA GLY A 65 16.44 -5.51 -0.41
C GLY A 65 16.60 -6.98 -0.80
N LYS A 66 17.11 -7.24 -2.01
CA LYS A 66 17.38 -8.60 -2.52
C LYS A 66 18.38 -9.39 -1.65
N ASP A 67 19.18 -8.69 -0.85
CA ASP A 67 20.10 -9.29 0.13
C ASP A 67 19.43 -9.70 1.46
N GLY A 68 18.11 -9.53 1.57
CA GLY A 68 17.34 -9.84 2.78
C GLY A 68 17.55 -8.86 3.94
N LYS A 69 18.28 -7.77 3.74
CA LYS A 69 18.52 -6.73 4.74
C LYS A 69 17.59 -5.54 4.50
N PRO A 70 17.29 -4.73 5.54
CA PRO A 70 16.50 -3.52 5.37
C PRO A 70 16.99 -2.68 4.20
N PHE A 71 16.08 -2.20 3.38
CA PHE A 71 16.39 -1.48 2.16
C PHE A 71 17.22 -0.24 2.48
N LYS A 72 18.38 -0.11 1.83
CA LYS A 72 19.35 0.97 2.06
C LYS A 72 19.61 1.75 0.79
N THR A 73 20.02 3.01 0.94
CA THR A 73 20.54 3.78 -0.17
C THR A 73 21.86 3.19 -0.68
N ARG A 74 22.24 3.50 -1.92
CA ARG A 74 23.54 3.11 -2.49
C ARG A 74 24.74 3.60 -1.64
N ALA A 75 24.55 4.68 -0.87
CA ALA A 75 25.52 5.24 0.06
C ALA A 75 25.51 4.58 1.46
N GLY A 76 24.69 3.55 1.71
CA GLY A 76 24.67 2.77 2.96
C GLY A 76 23.76 3.32 4.05
N GLY A 77 23.02 4.42 3.82
CA GLY A 77 22.03 4.97 4.75
C GLY A 77 20.64 4.34 4.61
N VAL A 78 19.73 4.67 5.55
CA VAL A 78 18.32 4.30 5.42
C VAL A 78 17.73 5.02 4.22
N MET A 79 17.03 4.29 3.34
CA MET A 79 16.38 4.88 2.18
C MET A 79 15.18 5.72 2.63
N ARG A 80 15.14 6.97 2.20
CA ARG A 80 13.97 7.83 2.40
C ARG A 80 12.90 7.49 1.37
N LEU A 81 11.64 7.63 1.75
CA LEU A 81 10.51 7.32 0.87
C LEU A 81 10.53 8.18 -0.41
N GLU A 82 10.90 9.47 -0.29
CA GLU A 82 11.01 10.35 -1.46
C GLU A 82 12.05 9.84 -2.46
N THR A 83 13.19 9.35 -1.96
CA THR A 83 14.26 8.77 -2.81
C THR A 83 13.76 7.50 -3.49
N LEU A 84 13.06 6.63 -2.77
CA LEU A 84 12.48 5.42 -3.35
C LEU A 84 11.47 5.76 -4.46
N ILE A 85 10.58 6.72 -4.23
CA ILE A 85 9.61 7.17 -5.23
C ILE A 85 10.32 7.73 -6.46
N ALA A 86 11.38 8.53 -6.28
CA ALA A 86 12.17 9.07 -7.38
C ALA A 86 12.84 7.95 -8.17
N ASP A 87 13.55 7.04 -7.51
CA ASP A 87 14.27 5.92 -8.15
C ASP A 87 13.31 5.03 -8.96
N VAL A 88 12.12 4.72 -8.41
CA VAL A 88 11.11 3.93 -9.12
C VAL A 88 10.53 4.71 -10.29
N THR A 89 10.32 6.03 -10.14
CA THR A 89 9.81 6.88 -11.22
C THR A 89 10.82 6.97 -12.37
N ASP A 90 12.10 7.15 -12.06
CA ASP A 90 13.17 7.21 -13.06
C ASP A 90 13.32 5.87 -13.79
N TYR A 91 13.25 4.76 -13.07
CA TYR A 91 13.25 3.42 -13.66
C TYR A 91 12.07 3.21 -14.62
N VAL A 92 10.86 3.55 -14.20
CA VAL A 92 9.66 3.45 -15.04
C VAL A 92 9.76 4.38 -16.26
N THR A 93 10.28 5.59 -16.07
CA THR A 93 10.51 6.56 -17.15
C THR A 93 11.43 5.98 -18.23
N SER A 94 12.54 5.36 -17.82
CA SER A 94 13.46 4.71 -18.76
C SER A 94 12.78 3.59 -19.54
N LYS A 95 11.98 2.76 -18.85
CA LYS A 95 11.23 1.65 -19.49
C LYS A 95 10.18 2.14 -20.49
N ILE A 96 9.47 3.21 -20.20
CA ILE A 96 8.49 3.80 -21.12
C ILE A 96 9.19 4.35 -22.36
N LYS A 97 10.32 5.04 -22.19
CA LYS A 97 11.12 5.58 -23.30
C LYS A 97 11.68 4.49 -24.21
N GLU A 98 12.17 3.39 -23.64
CA GLU A 98 12.64 2.23 -24.41
C GLU A 98 11.55 1.69 -25.36
N ASN A 99 10.29 1.70 -24.92
CA ASN A 99 9.16 1.16 -25.67
C ASN A 99 8.40 2.21 -26.51
N GLN A 100 8.74 3.50 -26.41
CA GLN A 100 8.12 4.63 -27.15
C GLN A 100 6.58 4.62 -27.12
N THR A 101 6.00 4.29 -25.97
CA THR A 101 4.55 4.06 -25.83
C THR A 101 3.74 5.28 -25.44
N VAL A 102 4.40 6.39 -25.07
CA VAL A 102 3.79 7.61 -24.50
C VAL A 102 4.48 8.84 -25.09
N SER A 103 3.71 9.91 -25.35
CA SER A 103 4.26 11.20 -25.79
C SER A 103 5.13 11.84 -24.70
N ASP A 104 6.09 12.67 -25.11
CA ASP A 104 7.00 13.35 -24.17
C ASP A 104 6.25 14.23 -23.16
N ASP A 105 5.14 14.85 -23.55
CA ASP A 105 4.32 15.70 -22.68
C ASP A 105 3.59 14.90 -21.59
N GLU A 106 3.15 13.69 -21.90
CA GLU A 106 2.43 12.81 -20.96
C GLU A 106 3.36 11.95 -20.11
N LEU A 107 4.61 11.78 -20.54
CA LEU A 107 5.59 10.87 -19.94
C LEU A 107 5.79 11.10 -18.43
N PRO A 108 6.00 12.34 -17.92
CA PRO A 108 6.26 12.54 -16.49
C PRO A 108 5.10 12.11 -15.61
N GLN A 109 3.87 12.45 -16.00
CA GLN A 109 2.68 12.11 -15.26
C GLN A 109 2.38 10.61 -15.31
N THR A 110 2.54 9.99 -16.49
CA THR A 110 2.32 8.56 -16.68
C THR A 110 3.34 7.74 -15.89
N ALA A 111 4.62 8.11 -15.95
CA ALA A 111 5.68 7.43 -15.20
C ALA A 111 5.43 7.50 -13.68
N LYS A 112 5.05 8.68 -13.17
CA LYS A 112 4.70 8.85 -11.76
C LYS A 112 3.49 7.99 -11.35
N CYS A 113 2.47 7.94 -12.18
CA CYS A 113 1.27 7.12 -11.91
C CYS A 113 1.62 5.63 -11.84
N ILE A 114 2.41 5.14 -12.78
CA ILE A 114 2.85 3.73 -12.83
C ILE A 114 3.77 3.42 -11.65
N ALA A 115 4.72 4.31 -11.33
CA ALA A 115 5.61 4.15 -10.18
C ALA A 115 4.84 4.05 -8.86
N MET A 116 3.86 4.93 -8.66
CA MET A 116 3.00 4.89 -7.47
C MET A 116 2.15 3.62 -7.42
N ALA A 117 1.64 3.14 -8.54
CA ALA A 117 0.91 1.89 -8.60
C ALA A 117 1.80 0.68 -8.26
N ALA A 118 3.04 0.66 -8.78
CA ALA A 118 4.02 -0.38 -8.48
C ALA A 118 4.34 -0.43 -6.98
N LEU A 119 4.63 0.72 -6.37
CA LEU A 119 4.94 0.84 -4.96
C LEU A 119 3.76 0.44 -4.07
N LYS A 120 2.60 1.07 -4.28
CA LYS A 120 1.42 0.83 -3.44
C LYS A 120 0.93 -0.61 -3.54
N TYR A 121 0.83 -1.14 -4.75
CA TYR A 121 0.38 -2.51 -4.93
C TYR A 121 1.42 -3.51 -4.43
N GLY A 122 2.69 -3.26 -4.69
CA GLY A 122 3.78 -4.09 -4.20
C GLY A 122 3.79 -4.20 -2.67
N ASP A 123 3.61 -3.09 -1.98
CA ASP A 123 3.53 -3.05 -0.51
C ASP A 123 2.24 -3.71 0.00
N LEU A 124 1.08 -3.25 -0.45
CA LEU A 124 -0.24 -3.68 0.04
C LEU A 124 -0.62 -5.12 -0.34
N SER A 125 0.05 -5.73 -1.32
CA SER A 125 -0.14 -7.14 -1.67
C SER A 125 0.53 -8.11 -0.69
N ASN A 126 1.36 -7.59 0.21
CA ASN A 126 1.99 -8.37 1.28
C ASN A 126 1.18 -8.25 2.58
N MET A 127 1.34 -9.24 3.45
CA MET A 127 0.78 -9.16 4.79
C MET A 127 1.47 -8.03 5.57
N PRO A 128 0.76 -7.04 6.12
CA PRO A 128 1.39 -5.88 6.78
C PRO A 128 2.40 -6.23 7.85
N THR A 129 2.17 -7.31 8.61
CA THR A 129 3.02 -7.75 9.71
C THR A 129 4.24 -8.58 9.28
N LYS A 130 4.35 -8.96 7.99
CA LYS A 130 5.45 -9.76 7.47
C LYS A 130 6.50 -8.89 6.80
N ASP A 131 7.76 -9.29 6.96
CA ASP A 131 8.84 -8.73 6.17
C ASP A 131 8.72 -9.22 4.73
N TYR A 132 9.04 -8.36 3.76
CA TYR A 132 9.04 -8.73 2.34
C TYR A 132 10.25 -8.14 1.61
N VAL A 133 10.59 -8.75 0.47
CA VAL A 133 11.67 -8.27 -0.39
C VAL A 133 11.09 -7.37 -1.46
N PHE A 134 11.58 -6.12 -1.50
CA PHE A 134 11.27 -5.18 -2.56
C PHE A 134 12.18 -5.46 -3.76
N ASP A 135 11.59 -5.86 -4.86
CA ASP A 135 12.25 -6.08 -6.14
C ASP A 135 11.65 -5.11 -7.18
N LEU A 136 12.44 -4.13 -7.58
CA LEU A 136 12.02 -3.08 -8.49
C LEU A 136 11.57 -3.65 -9.85
N ASP A 137 12.32 -4.60 -10.41
CA ASP A 137 11.99 -5.23 -11.70
C ASP A 137 10.66 -5.96 -11.63
N ARG A 138 10.46 -6.73 -10.54
CA ARG A 138 9.22 -7.47 -10.31
C ARG A 138 8.02 -6.55 -10.11
N PHE A 139 8.14 -5.53 -9.26
CA PHE A 139 7.01 -4.66 -8.92
C PHE A 139 6.63 -3.70 -10.04
N SER A 140 7.58 -3.34 -10.89
CA SER A 140 7.35 -2.46 -12.06
C SER A 140 7.00 -3.23 -13.33
N SER A 141 6.91 -4.56 -13.28
CA SER A 141 6.56 -5.39 -14.43
C SER A 141 5.12 -5.13 -14.88
N PHE A 142 4.91 -5.11 -16.20
CA PHE A 142 3.58 -5.09 -16.83
C PHE A 142 3.00 -6.49 -17.02
N GLU A 143 3.57 -7.48 -16.37
CA GLU A 143 3.11 -8.88 -16.40
C GLU A 143 2.93 -9.40 -14.97
N GLY A 144 2.03 -10.37 -14.81
CA GLY A 144 1.78 -11.01 -13.52
C GLY A 144 0.90 -10.16 -12.60
N ASN A 145 1.06 -10.37 -11.29
CA ASN A 145 0.26 -9.72 -10.25
C ASN A 145 0.95 -8.44 -9.75
N THR A 146 0.82 -7.35 -10.50
CA THR A 146 1.51 -6.07 -10.26
C THR A 146 0.58 -4.87 -10.42
N GLY A 147 0.93 -3.74 -9.79
CA GLY A 147 0.21 -2.49 -9.95
C GLY A 147 0.15 -1.99 -11.40
N PRO A 148 1.27 -1.95 -12.13
CA PRO A 148 1.28 -1.59 -13.55
C PRO A 148 0.40 -2.49 -14.43
N TYR A 149 0.35 -3.79 -14.17
CA TYR A 149 -0.52 -4.72 -14.90
C TYR A 149 -2.00 -4.41 -14.68
N ILE A 150 -2.39 -4.08 -13.44
CA ILE A 150 -3.77 -3.68 -13.14
C ILE A 150 -4.13 -2.38 -13.86
N LEU A 151 -3.24 -1.37 -13.86
CA LEU A 151 -3.45 -0.13 -14.61
C LEU A 151 -3.59 -0.41 -16.13
N TYR A 152 -2.72 -1.25 -16.68
CA TYR A 152 -2.81 -1.66 -18.07
C TYR A 152 -4.16 -2.32 -18.39
N THR A 153 -4.63 -3.21 -17.52
CA THR A 153 -5.93 -3.86 -17.66
C THR A 153 -7.07 -2.83 -17.69
N ILE A 154 -7.04 -1.84 -16.78
CA ILE A 154 -8.03 -0.77 -16.74
C ILE A 154 -8.02 0.06 -18.02
N VAL A 155 -6.84 0.42 -18.54
CA VAL A 155 -6.70 1.18 -19.78
C VAL A 155 -7.26 0.38 -20.97
N ARG A 156 -6.99 -0.92 -21.03
CA ARG A 156 -7.56 -1.79 -22.06
C ARG A 156 -9.08 -1.85 -22.02
N ILE A 157 -9.66 -2.02 -20.83
CA ILE A 157 -11.11 -2.02 -20.63
C ILE A 157 -11.71 -0.70 -21.10
N LYS A 158 -11.14 0.44 -20.66
CA LYS A 158 -11.59 1.77 -21.08
C LYS A 158 -11.52 1.97 -22.60
N SER A 159 -10.44 1.50 -23.23
CA SER A 159 -10.27 1.58 -24.68
C SER A 159 -11.32 0.76 -25.44
N ILE A 160 -11.66 -0.45 -24.94
CA ILE A 160 -12.71 -1.28 -25.53
C ILE A 160 -14.07 -0.58 -25.40
N LEU A 161 -14.39 -0.06 -24.22
CA LEU A 161 -15.65 0.66 -23.98
C LEU A 161 -15.76 1.92 -24.83
N ALA A 162 -14.67 2.67 -24.98
CA ALA A 162 -14.63 3.86 -25.85
C ALA A 162 -14.88 3.51 -27.33
N LYS A 163 -14.29 2.41 -27.80
CA LYS A 163 -14.53 1.91 -29.17
C LYS A 163 -15.96 1.38 -29.37
N TYR A 164 -16.55 0.83 -28.32
CA TYR A 164 -17.95 0.38 -28.36
C TYR A 164 -18.92 1.57 -28.54
N GLY A 165 -18.61 2.73 -27.98
CA GLY A 165 -19.30 4.00 -28.23
C GLY A 165 -20.75 4.09 -27.77
N LYS A 166 -21.27 3.11 -27.04
CA LYS A 166 -22.64 3.09 -26.53
C LYS A 166 -22.63 3.05 -24.99
N PRO A 167 -23.64 3.62 -24.33
CA PRO A 167 -23.79 3.47 -22.89
C PRO A 167 -23.86 1.99 -22.51
N VAL A 168 -23.04 1.59 -21.54
CA VAL A 168 -23.15 0.23 -20.97
C VAL A 168 -24.17 0.31 -19.84
N SER A 169 -25.34 -0.29 -20.05
CA SER A 169 -26.29 -0.48 -18.95
C SER A 169 -26.01 -1.79 -18.21
N PRO A 170 -26.43 -1.94 -16.93
CA PRO A 170 -26.44 -3.22 -16.26
C PRO A 170 -27.30 -4.18 -17.09
N ALA A 171 -26.67 -4.90 -17.96
CA ALA A 171 -27.37 -5.76 -18.90
C ALA A 171 -27.72 -7.09 -18.25
N GLN A 172 -28.64 -7.78 -18.86
CA GLN A 172 -28.94 -9.17 -18.56
C GLN A 172 -27.64 -9.99 -18.59
N LEU A 173 -27.41 -10.79 -17.57
CA LEU A 173 -26.33 -11.76 -17.55
C LEU A 173 -26.57 -12.76 -18.69
N LEU A 174 -25.76 -12.65 -19.73
CA LEU A 174 -25.75 -13.62 -20.81
C LEU A 174 -25.01 -14.88 -20.37
N SER A 175 -25.38 -16.01 -20.93
CA SER A 175 -24.64 -17.26 -20.72
C SER A 175 -23.19 -17.10 -21.15
N ALA A 176 -22.26 -17.59 -20.34
CA ALA A 176 -20.85 -17.58 -20.66
C ALA A 176 -20.59 -18.47 -21.89
N CYS A 177 -19.87 -17.93 -22.88
CA CYS A 177 -19.56 -18.66 -24.11
C CYS A 177 -18.35 -19.59 -24.00
N SER A 178 -17.48 -19.35 -23.00
CA SER A 178 -16.28 -20.15 -22.74
C SER A 178 -16.08 -20.45 -21.24
N ALA A 179 -15.21 -21.42 -20.97
CA ALA A 179 -14.83 -21.75 -19.57
C ALA A 179 -14.16 -20.59 -18.87
N GLU A 180 -13.31 -19.83 -19.57
CA GLU A 180 -12.59 -18.67 -19.06
C GLU A 180 -13.56 -17.54 -18.72
N GLN A 181 -14.55 -17.28 -19.56
CA GLN A 181 -15.61 -16.30 -19.28
C GLN A 181 -16.41 -16.69 -18.04
N LYS A 182 -16.79 -17.96 -17.92
CA LYS A 182 -17.49 -18.48 -16.74
C LYS A 182 -16.66 -18.30 -15.47
N GLN A 183 -15.36 -18.62 -15.53
CA GLN A 183 -14.46 -18.45 -14.41
C GLN A 183 -14.34 -16.96 -14.00
N LEU A 184 -14.19 -16.04 -14.97
CA LEU A 184 -14.16 -14.61 -14.71
C LEU A 184 -15.45 -14.13 -14.05
N MET A 185 -16.61 -14.53 -14.55
CA MET A 185 -17.91 -14.19 -13.98
C MET A 185 -18.03 -14.67 -12.53
N LEU A 186 -17.57 -15.90 -12.24
CA LEU A 186 -17.57 -16.45 -10.88
C LEU A 186 -16.63 -15.68 -9.94
N VAL A 187 -15.47 -15.23 -10.41
CA VAL A 187 -14.55 -14.40 -9.59
C VAL A 187 -15.17 -13.03 -9.34
N LEU A 188 -15.74 -12.39 -10.37
CA LEU A 188 -16.39 -11.08 -10.24
C LEU A 188 -17.60 -11.12 -9.30
N SER A 189 -18.36 -12.22 -9.27
CA SER A 189 -19.50 -12.36 -8.35
C SER A 189 -19.12 -12.38 -6.88
N ARG A 190 -17.85 -12.68 -6.55
CA ARG A 190 -17.30 -12.67 -5.18
C ARG A 190 -16.70 -11.33 -4.77
N MET A 191 -16.80 -10.30 -5.61
CA MET A 191 -16.19 -9.00 -5.32
C MET A 191 -16.73 -8.38 -4.02
N ALA A 192 -18.03 -8.50 -3.77
CA ALA A 192 -18.64 -7.99 -2.53
C ALA A 192 -18.09 -8.69 -1.29
N ASP A 193 -17.92 -10.02 -1.34
CA ASP A 193 -17.36 -10.80 -0.23
C ASP A 193 -15.90 -10.42 0.03
N ALA A 194 -15.12 -10.18 -1.03
CA ALA A 194 -13.73 -9.73 -0.90
C ALA A 194 -13.63 -8.34 -0.27
N LEU A 195 -14.50 -7.41 -0.65
CA LEU A 195 -14.58 -6.08 -0.04
C LEU A 195 -14.97 -6.14 1.43
N TRP A 196 -15.98 -6.95 1.79
CA TRP A 196 -16.37 -7.17 3.17
C TRP A 196 -15.24 -7.78 4.03
N SER A 197 -14.50 -8.72 3.46
CA SER A 197 -13.36 -9.35 4.16
C SER A 197 -12.19 -8.40 4.38
N ALA A 198 -12.08 -7.36 3.56
CA ALA A 198 -11.04 -6.34 3.67
C ALA A 198 -11.41 -5.20 4.62
N TYR A 199 -12.69 -5.00 4.89
CA TYR A 199 -13.24 -3.99 5.80
C TYR A 199 -13.23 -4.47 7.24
#